data_f6513d1b851473cc6ec4f7b345752cba
#
_entry.id   f6513d1b851473cc6ec4f7b345752cba
#
_cell.length_a   1.000
_cell.length_b   1.000
_cell.length_c   1.000
_cell.angle_alpha   90.00
_cell.angle_beta   90.00
_cell.angle_gamma   90.00
#
_symmetry.space_group_name_H-M   'P 1'
#
loop_
_entity.id
_entity.type
_entity.pdbx_description
1 polymer ?
#
loop_
_entity_poly.entity_id
_entity_poly.type
_entity_poly.pdbx_seq_one_letter_code
_entity_poly.pdbx_strand_id
1 'polypeptide(L)'
;YAQTGRFEAAIPYAETAIRESSEPRENWYQLVVASHFKLENYAEAAENLRTLVATWPEKISYWEQLASTYIALDEEEEAFAVLRLAWLDDRIEKESTLKSIAQLALARGVPEHAALILEAGFVRQIIDRNASLVGLQARAWAAAKEYEKAISVYRQLAELEDSGEPML
;
A
#
# COMPACT_ATOMS: atom_id res chain seq x y z
N TYR A 1 15.39 -16.94 -20.68
CA TYR A 1 15.84 -16.13 -21.85
C TYR A 1 14.76 -16.00 -22.93
N ALA A 2 14.07 -17.10 -23.34
CA ALA A 2 13.07 -17.00 -24.42
C ALA A 2 11.76 -16.27 -24.00
N GLN A 3 11.44 -16.16 -22.71
CA GLN A 3 10.28 -15.41 -22.23
C GLN A 3 10.54 -13.91 -22.06
N THR A 4 11.75 -13.50 -21.66
CA THR A 4 12.12 -12.09 -21.52
C THR A 4 12.07 -11.38 -22.87
N GLY A 5 12.57 -11.98 -23.95
CA GLY A 5 12.51 -11.40 -25.30
C GLY A 5 11.10 -11.14 -25.83
N ARG A 6 10.08 -11.84 -25.32
CA ARG A 6 8.67 -11.56 -25.68
C ARG A 6 8.15 -10.30 -24.98
N PHE A 7 8.54 -10.07 -23.74
CA PHE A 7 8.15 -8.87 -23.01
C PHE A 7 8.84 -7.62 -23.56
N GLU A 8 10.14 -7.68 -23.84
CA GLU A 8 10.86 -6.59 -24.51
C GLU A 8 10.22 -6.22 -25.85
N ALA A 9 9.82 -7.22 -26.66
CA ALA A 9 9.18 -6.98 -27.93
C ALA A 9 7.75 -6.44 -27.80
N ALA A 10 7.01 -6.78 -26.72
CA ALA A 10 5.62 -6.37 -26.54
C ALA A 10 5.49 -4.88 -26.17
N ILE A 11 6.44 -4.33 -25.40
CA ILE A 11 6.41 -2.96 -24.90
C ILE A 11 6.21 -1.93 -26.02
N PRO A 12 7.06 -1.85 -27.09
CA PRO A 12 6.96 -0.81 -28.10
C PRO A 12 5.65 -0.87 -28.90
N TYR A 13 5.06 -2.06 -29.07
CA TYR A 13 3.77 -2.19 -29.72
C TYR A 13 2.62 -1.67 -28.85
N ALA A 14 2.65 -1.99 -27.56
CA ALA A 14 1.63 -1.52 -26.62
C ALA A 14 1.72 0.00 -26.41
N GLU A 15 2.93 0.54 -26.24
CA GLU A 15 3.18 1.99 -26.11
C GLU A 15 2.75 2.75 -27.37
N THR A 16 2.99 2.19 -28.57
CA THR A 16 2.53 2.78 -29.82
C THR A 16 1.00 2.80 -29.87
N ALA A 17 0.34 1.69 -29.50
CA ALA A 17 -1.12 1.64 -29.43
C ALA A 17 -1.70 2.65 -28.43
N ILE A 18 -1.07 2.82 -27.26
CA ILE A 18 -1.44 3.82 -26.25
C ILE A 18 -1.32 5.23 -26.83
N ARG A 19 -0.19 5.55 -27.45
CA ARG A 19 0.09 6.89 -27.97
C ARG A 19 -0.79 7.31 -29.15
N GLU A 20 -1.12 6.36 -30.03
CA GLU A 20 -1.89 6.63 -31.25
C GLU A 20 -3.39 6.54 -31.05
N SER A 21 -3.86 6.01 -29.94
CA SER A 21 -5.28 5.90 -29.63
C SER A 21 -5.82 7.17 -28.96
N SER A 22 -6.99 7.63 -29.42
CA SER A 22 -7.73 8.67 -28.71
C SER A 22 -8.31 8.20 -27.37
N GLU A 23 -8.52 6.89 -27.22
CA GLU A 23 -9.03 6.23 -26.02
C GLU A 23 -8.17 4.99 -25.71
N PRO A 24 -7.02 5.16 -25.09
CA PRO A 24 -6.13 4.05 -24.74
C PRO A 24 -6.83 3.08 -23.79
N ARG A 25 -6.70 1.78 -24.08
CA ARG A 25 -7.35 0.74 -23.29
C ARG A 25 -6.52 0.38 -22.06
N GLU A 26 -7.20 0.14 -20.97
CA GLU A 26 -6.59 -0.26 -19.69
C GLU A 26 -5.63 -1.46 -19.83
N ASN A 27 -6.04 -2.49 -20.58
CA ASN A 27 -5.23 -3.70 -20.76
C ASN A 27 -3.90 -3.47 -21.50
N TRP A 28 -3.75 -2.38 -22.25
CA TRP A 28 -2.48 -2.03 -22.89
C TRP A 28 -1.48 -1.53 -21.84
N TYR A 29 -1.92 -0.66 -20.92
CA TYR A 29 -1.10 -0.23 -19.80
C TYR A 29 -0.75 -1.40 -18.88
N GLN A 30 -1.70 -2.29 -18.59
CA GLN A 30 -1.43 -3.50 -17.81
C GLN A 30 -0.37 -4.39 -18.46
N LEU A 31 -0.40 -4.54 -19.78
CA LEU A 31 0.61 -5.30 -20.52
C LEU A 31 2.00 -4.65 -20.39
N VAL A 32 2.08 -3.32 -20.53
CA VAL A 32 3.33 -2.58 -20.38
C VAL A 32 3.88 -2.73 -18.95
N VAL A 33 3.04 -2.51 -17.94
CA VAL A 33 3.42 -2.69 -16.53
C VAL A 33 3.92 -4.11 -16.27
N ALA A 34 3.16 -5.13 -16.69
CA ALA A 34 3.55 -6.53 -16.49
C ALA A 34 4.87 -6.87 -17.20
N SER A 35 5.10 -6.30 -18.39
CA SER A 35 6.34 -6.48 -19.13
C SER A 35 7.52 -5.83 -18.41
N HIS A 36 7.40 -4.60 -17.93
CA HIS A 36 8.43 -3.91 -17.17
C HIS A 36 8.76 -4.65 -15.85
N PHE A 37 7.75 -5.15 -15.11
CA PHE A 37 7.99 -5.99 -13.93
C PHE A 37 8.79 -7.25 -14.25
N LYS A 38 8.51 -7.91 -15.38
CA LYS A 38 9.26 -9.10 -15.80
C LYS A 38 10.71 -8.81 -16.20
N LEU A 39 10.98 -7.57 -16.58
CA LEU A 39 12.30 -7.07 -16.95
C LEU A 39 13.01 -6.35 -15.80
N GLU A 40 12.37 -6.29 -14.61
CA GLU A 40 12.85 -5.56 -13.43
C GLU A 40 13.04 -4.04 -13.67
N ASN A 41 12.35 -3.50 -14.67
CA ASN A 41 12.32 -2.08 -15.00
C ASN A 41 11.26 -1.38 -14.13
N TYR A 42 11.50 -1.27 -12.83
CA TYR A 42 10.52 -0.78 -11.86
C TYR A 42 10.18 0.71 -12.03
N ALA A 43 11.12 1.53 -12.49
CA ALA A 43 10.87 2.95 -12.72
C ALA A 43 9.84 3.16 -13.84
N GLU A 44 10.00 2.46 -14.98
CA GLU A 44 9.07 2.50 -16.10
C GLU A 44 7.71 1.88 -15.73
N ALA A 45 7.71 0.83 -14.89
CA ALA A 45 6.48 0.26 -14.35
C ALA A 45 5.71 1.30 -13.50
N ALA A 46 6.40 2.06 -12.64
CA ALA A 46 5.81 3.10 -11.81
C ALA A 46 5.18 4.22 -12.66
N GLU A 47 5.82 4.66 -13.74
CA GLU A 47 5.27 5.66 -14.67
C GLU A 47 3.91 5.22 -15.23
N ASN A 48 3.84 3.99 -15.73
CA ASN A 48 2.60 3.45 -16.29
C ASN A 48 1.54 3.21 -15.20
N LEU A 49 1.93 2.80 -13.99
CA LEU A 49 1.04 2.65 -12.85
C LEU A 49 0.46 3.99 -12.39
N ARG A 50 1.23 5.09 -12.42
CA ARG A 50 0.68 6.44 -12.16
C ARG A 50 -0.45 6.77 -13.12
N THR A 51 -0.28 6.45 -14.40
CA THR A 51 -1.35 6.65 -15.40
C THR A 51 -2.56 5.79 -15.11
N LEU A 52 -2.37 4.52 -14.72
CA LEU A 52 -3.47 3.64 -14.32
C LEU A 52 -4.23 4.17 -13.10
N VAL A 53 -3.52 4.62 -12.07
CA VAL A 53 -4.12 5.23 -10.87
C VAL A 53 -4.90 6.50 -11.23
N ALA A 54 -4.36 7.35 -12.09
CA ALA A 54 -5.02 8.60 -12.50
C ALA A 54 -6.28 8.37 -13.36
N THR A 55 -6.27 7.32 -14.20
CA THR A 55 -7.35 7.06 -15.16
C THR A 55 -8.44 6.15 -14.57
N TRP A 56 -8.06 5.18 -13.74
CA TRP A 56 -8.97 4.22 -13.07
C TRP A 56 -8.76 4.25 -11.55
N PRO A 57 -9.00 5.39 -10.89
CA PRO A 57 -8.72 5.57 -9.47
C PRO A 57 -9.55 4.68 -8.55
N GLU A 58 -10.69 4.14 -9.02
CA GLU A 58 -11.54 3.21 -8.28
C GLU A 58 -10.87 1.83 -8.07
N LYS A 59 -9.82 1.51 -8.84
CA LYS A 59 -9.13 0.23 -8.75
C LYS A 59 -7.98 0.29 -7.76
N ILE A 60 -8.25 -0.03 -6.51
CA ILE A 60 -7.26 -0.02 -5.43
C ILE A 60 -6.02 -0.87 -5.73
N SER A 61 -6.15 -1.90 -6.56
CA SER A 61 -5.03 -2.75 -6.98
C SER A 61 -3.89 -1.99 -7.68
N TYR A 62 -4.19 -0.90 -8.39
CA TYR A 62 -3.16 -0.07 -9.02
C TYR A 62 -2.40 0.79 -8.01
N TRP A 63 -3.10 1.27 -6.98
CA TRP A 63 -2.48 2.00 -5.87
C TRP A 63 -1.54 1.09 -5.08
N GLU A 64 -2.01 -0.14 -4.79
CA GLU A 64 -1.21 -1.17 -4.09
C GLU A 64 0.04 -1.56 -4.90
N GLN A 65 -0.11 -1.76 -6.22
CA GLN A 65 1.01 -2.07 -7.11
C GLN A 65 2.00 -0.91 -7.21
N LEU A 66 1.51 0.33 -7.35
CA LEU A 66 2.35 1.53 -7.41
C LEU A 66 3.15 1.71 -6.12
N ALA A 67 2.51 1.56 -4.97
CA ALA A 67 3.20 1.65 -3.68
C ALA A 67 4.25 0.54 -3.52
N SER A 68 3.93 -0.70 -3.92
CA SER A 68 4.88 -1.81 -3.89
C SER A 68 6.06 -1.58 -4.84
N THR A 69 5.81 -0.94 -5.98
CA THR A 69 6.86 -0.59 -6.94
C THR A 69 7.80 0.46 -6.37
N TYR A 70 7.25 1.48 -5.68
CA TYR A 70 8.07 2.49 -5.01
C TYR A 70 8.91 1.89 -3.86
N ILE A 71 8.36 0.92 -3.11
CA ILE A 71 9.14 0.18 -2.09
C ILE A 71 10.30 -0.59 -2.76
N ALA A 72 10.08 -1.21 -3.93
CA ALA A 72 11.14 -1.90 -4.67
C ALA A 72 12.22 -0.96 -5.22
N LEU A 73 11.92 0.33 -5.36
CA LEU A 73 12.84 1.40 -5.76
C LEU A 73 13.51 2.10 -4.56
N ASP A 74 13.28 1.66 -3.32
CA ASP A 74 13.67 2.34 -2.09
C ASP A 74 13.05 3.75 -1.93
N GLU A 75 11.94 4.02 -2.63
CA GLU A 75 11.18 5.28 -2.61
C GLU A 75 9.99 5.17 -1.62
N GLU A 76 10.29 4.97 -0.33
CA GLU A 76 9.26 4.76 0.71
C GLU A 76 8.37 5.99 0.93
N GLU A 77 8.86 7.20 0.61
CA GLU A 77 8.07 8.44 0.70
C GLU A 77 6.92 8.43 -0.27
N GLU A 78 7.21 8.11 -1.51
CA GLU A 78 6.25 8.01 -2.60
C GLU A 78 5.25 6.88 -2.33
N ALA A 79 5.75 5.72 -1.84
CA ALA A 79 4.90 4.61 -1.45
C ALA A 79 3.89 5.01 -0.36
N PHE A 80 4.35 5.71 0.68
CA PHE A 80 3.49 6.22 1.75
C PHE A 80 2.49 7.25 1.23
N ALA A 81 2.93 8.20 0.40
CA ALA A 81 2.07 9.23 -0.17
C ALA A 81 0.92 8.62 -1.00
N VAL A 82 1.23 7.64 -1.85
CA VAL A 82 0.26 6.92 -2.68
C VAL A 82 -0.79 6.22 -1.82
N LEU A 83 -0.36 5.41 -0.85
CA LEU A 83 -1.31 4.67 0.01
C LEU A 83 -2.09 5.60 0.94
N ARG A 84 -1.48 6.70 1.40
CA ARG A 84 -2.18 7.71 2.21
C ARG A 84 -3.27 8.42 1.41
N LEU A 85 -3.04 8.73 0.14
CA LEU A 85 -4.08 9.28 -0.73
C LEU A 85 -5.23 8.29 -0.90
N ALA A 86 -4.94 7.02 -1.17
CA ALA A 86 -5.95 5.97 -1.25
C ALA A 86 -6.75 5.81 0.06
N TRP A 87 -6.10 5.98 1.21
CA TRP A 87 -6.74 5.98 2.52
C TRP A 87 -7.68 7.17 2.72
N LEU A 88 -7.24 8.37 2.36
CA LEU A 88 -8.05 9.60 2.48
C LEU A 88 -9.26 9.59 1.56
N ASP A 89 -9.19 8.83 0.47
CA ASP A 89 -10.26 8.66 -0.52
C ASP A 89 -11.15 7.43 -0.25
N ASP A 90 -11.07 6.89 0.97
CA ASP A 90 -11.85 5.74 1.46
C ASP A 90 -11.77 4.47 0.58
N ARG A 91 -10.63 4.25 -0.09
CA ARG A 91 -10.44 3.12 -1.02
C ARG A 91 -9.83 1.88 -0.38
N ILE A 92 -9.37 1.98 0.87
CA ILE A 92 -8.68 0.88 1.53
C ILE A 92 -9.66 0.05 2.32
N GLU A 93 -9.81 -1.20 1.89
CA GLU A 93 -10.72 -2.18 2.48
C GLU A 93 -9.99 -3.40 3.05
N LYS A 94 -8.66 -3.53 2.78
CA LYS A 94 -7.87 -4.70 3.20
C LYS A 94 -7.00 -4.37 4.41
N GLU A 95 -6.99 -5.28 5.37
CA GLU A 95 -6.10 -5.24 6.53
C GLU A 95 -4.63 -5.11 6.14
N SER A 96 -4.18 -5.91 5.15
CA SER A 96 -2.79 -5.90 4.71
C SER A 96 -2.34 -4.54 4.21
N THR A 97 -3.17 -3.84 3.43
CA THR A 97 -2.87 -2.51 2.90
C THR A 97 -2.85 -1.47 4.00
N LEU A 98 -3.84 -1.51 4.91
CA LEU A 98 -3.89 -0.61 6.07
C LEU A 98 -2.67 -0.79 6.99
N LYS A 99 -2.28 -2.04 7.25
CA LYS A 99 -1.08 -2.37 8.02
C LYS A 99 0.19 -1.84 7.34
N SER A 100 0.30 -1.96 6.01
CA SER A 100 1.43 -1.40 5.24
C SER A 100 1.53 0.11 5.38
N ILE A 101 0.41 0.85 5.32
CA ILE A 101 0.43 2.30 5.54
C ILE A 101 0.92 2.65 6.94
N ALA A 102 0.41 1.95 7.97
CA ALA A 102 0.83 2.20 9.35
C ALA A 102 2.32 1.91 9.55
N GLN A 103 2.85 0.86 8.94
CA GLN A 103 4.28 0.52 9.00
C GLN A 103 5.14 1.56 8.27
N LEU A 104 4.73 2.01 7.08
CA LEU A 104 5.42 3.08 6.35
C LEU A 104 5.40 4.40 7.13
N ALA A 105 4.28 4.74 7.78
CA ALA A 105 4.19 5.92 8.63
C ALA A 105 5.19 5.85 9.81
N LEU A 106 5.34 4.66 10.43
CA LEU A 106 6.34 4.45 11.49
C LEU A 106 7.76 4.58 10.97
N ALA A 107 8.07 3.93 9.85
CA ALA A 107 9.40 3.99 9.23
C ALA A 107 9.81 5.41 8.87
N ARG A 108 8.85 6.23 8.46
CA ARG A 108 9.06 7.65 8.13
C ARG A 108 9.07 8.59 9.32
N GLY A 109 8.97 8.10 10.54
CA GLY A 109 9.01 8.91 11.74
C GLY A 109 7.76 9.78 11.97
N VAL A 110 6.60 9.34 11.43
CA VAL A 110 5.29 9.97 11.67
C VAL A 110 4.36 9.02 12.45
N PRO A 111 4.76 8.60 13.66
CA PRO A 111 4.10 7.55 14.40
C PRO A 111 2.67 7.89 14.81
N GLU A 112 2.34 9.14 15.03
CA GLU A 112 0.96 9.58 15.31
C GLU A 112 0.02 9.20 14.16
N HIS A 113 0.44 9.41 12.89
CA HIS A 113 -0.35 9.01 11.74
C HIS A 113 -0.57 7.50 11.69
N ALA A 114 0.44 6.69 12.04
CA ALA A 114 0.30 5.25 12.11
C ALA A 114 -0.76 4.83 13.13
N ALA A 115 -0.72 5.41 14.32
CA ALA A 115 -1.68 5.12 15.38
C ALA A 115 -3.11 5.52 15.01
N LEU A 116 -3.29 6.70 14.40
CA LEU A 116 -4.61 7.19 13.95
C LEU A 116 -5.19 6.35 12.81
N ILE A 117 -4.36 5.91 11.87
CA ILE A 117 -4.79 5.03 10.77
C ILE A 117 -5.28 3.69 11.32
N LEU A 118 -4.56 3.09 12.27
CA LEU A 118 -4.98 1.86 12.92
C LEU A 118 -6.27 2.04 13.72
N GLU A 119 -6.39 3.13 14.48
CA GLU A 119 -7.59 3.45 15.23
C GLU A 119 -8.82 3.59 14.32
N ALA A 120 -8.69 4.33 13.23
CA ALA A 120 -9.75 4.49 12.24
C ALA A 120 -10.06 3.16 11.53
N GLY A 121 -9.06 2.32 11.27
CA GLY A 121 -9.24 0.98 10.73
C GLY A 121 -10.09 0.07 11.62
N PHE A 122 -9.87 0.11 12.93
CA PHE A 122 -10.71 -0.58 13.92
C PHE A 122 -12.13 -0.03 13.95
N VAL A 123 -12.30 1.29 13.92
CA VAL A 123 -13.63 1.94 13.92
C VAL A 123 -14.42 1.61 12.66
N ARG A 124 -13.75 1.58 11.50
CA ARG A 124 -14.36 1.24 10.21
C ARG A 124 -14.53 -0.26 9.98
N GLN A 125 -14.08 -1.10 10.91
CA GLN A 125 -14.11 -2.57 10.79
C GLN A 125 -13.37 -3.11 9.55
N ILE A 126 -12.32 -2.41 9.11
CA ILE A 126 -11.40 -2.88 8.06
C ILE A 126 -10.41 -3.91 8.65
N ILE A 127 -10.10 -3.75 9.93
CA ILE A 127 -9.21 -4.62 10.68
C ILE A 127 -9.86 -5.02 12.00
N ASP A 128 -9.60 -6.24 12.44
CA ASP A 128 -10.01 -6.75 13.73
C ASP A 128 -9.00 -6.41 14.83
N ARG A 129 -9.49 -6.25 16.07
CA ARG A 129 -8.64 -6.02 17.24
C ARG A 129 -7.98 -7.34 17.64
N ASN A 130 -6.79 -7.58 17.17
CA ASN A 130 -5.93 -8.69 17.57
C ASN A 130 -4.64 -8.17 18.22
N ALA A 131 -3.92 -9.06 18.94
CA ALA A 131 -2.72 -8.69 19.68
C ALA A 131 -1.64 -8.04 18.79
N SER A 132 -1.50 -8.47 17.54
CA SER A 132 -0.51 -7.92 16.59
C SER A 132 -0.81 -6.46 16.23
N LEU A 133 -2.06 -6.14 15.88
CA LEU A 133 -2.46 -4.80 15.43
C LEU A 133 -2.64 -3.83 16.60
N VAL A 134 -3.20 -4.30 17.71
CA VAL A 134 -3.29 -3.50 18.95
C VAL A 134 -1.89 -3.19 19.48
N GLY A 135 -0.98 -4.17 19.45
CA GLY A 135 0.44 -3.96 19.81
C GLY A 135 1.16 -2.99 18.86
N LEU A 136 0.84 -3.00 17.57
CA LEU A 136 1.37 -2.02 16.61
C LEU A 136 0.87 -0.61 16.93
N GLN A 137 -0.42 -0.45 17.25
CA GLN A 137 -1.01 0.83 17.65
C GLN A 137 -0.38 1.37 18.95
N ALA A 138 -0.20 0.49 19.96
CA ALA A 138 0.42 0.88 21.22
C ALA A 138 1.85 1.41 21.02
N ARG A 139 2.66 0.70 20.21
CA ARG A 139 4.00 1.15 19.84
C ARG A 139 4.00 2.47 19.08
N ALA A 140 3.03 2.66 18.18
CA ALA A 140 2.89 3.89 17.42
C ALA A 140 2.58 5.09 18.35
N TRP A 141 1.66 4.94 19.31
CA TRP A 141 1.39 5.98 20.33
C TRP A 141 2.61 6.25 21.22
N ALA A 142 3.33 5.20 21.64
CA ALA A 142 4.54 5.37 22.44
C ALA A 142 5.64 6.12 21.65
N ALA A 143 5.84 5.80 20.38
CA ALA A 143 6.79 6.49 19.51
C ALA A 143 6.40 7.95 19.25
N ALA A 144 5.08 8.24 19.19
CA ALA A 144 4.53 9.59 19.14
C ALA A 144 4.66 10.38 20.45
N LYS A 145 5.15 9.73 21.54
CA LYS A 145 5.23 10.27 22.91
C LYS A 145 3.85 10.58 23.53
N GLU A 146 2.80 10.01 22.97
CA GLU A 146 1.43 10.07 23.48
C GLU A 146 1.24 8.98 24.55
N TYR A 147 1.91 9.11 25.67
CA TYR A 147 2.06 8.06 26.67
C TYR A 147 0.74 7.62 27.32
N GLU A 148 -0.19 8.52 27.53
CA GLU A 148 -1.52 8.17 28.09
C GLU A 148 -2.29 7.28 27.14
N LYS A 149 -2.30 7.60 25.84
CA LYS A 149 -2.90 6.78 24.79
C LYS A 149 -2.19 5.43 24.67
N ALA A 150 -0.86 5.44 24.69
CA ALA A 150 -0.07 4.21 24.64
C ALA A 150 -0.41 3.28 25.81
N ILE A 151 -0.45 3.79 27.05
CA ILE A 151 -0.81 3.02 28.24
C ILE A 151 -2.21 2.42 28.13
N SER A 152 -3.19 3.21 27.65
CA SER A 152 -4.56 2.73 27.44
C SER A 152 -4.60 1.56 26.45
N VAL A 153 -3.88 1.66 25.34
CA VAL A 153 -3.84 0.60 24.32
C VAL A 153 -3.03 -0.62 24.80
N TYR A 154 -1.95 -0.44 25.56
CA TYR A 154 -1.20 -1.55 26.17
C TYR A 154 -2.04 -2.34 27.19
N ARG A 155 -2.96 -1.70 27.92
CA ARG A 155 -3.91 -2.41 28.79
C ARG A 155 -4.87 -3.29 27.98
N GLN A 156 -5.39 -2.77 26.87
CA GLN A 156 -6.23 -3.57 25.96
C GLN A 156 -5.44 -4.76 25.37
N LEU A 157 -4.15 -4.56 25.05
CA LEU A 157 -3.29 -5.64 24.58
C LEU A 157 -3.12 -6.74 25.63
N ALA A 158 -2.86 -6.37 26.88
CA ALA A 158 -2.74 -7.34 27.99
C ALA A 158 -4.03 -8.14 28.19
N GLU A 159 -5.20 -7.50 28.10
CA GLU A 159 -6.50 -8.18 28.18
C GLU A 159 -6.71 -9.18 27.05
N LEU A 160 -6.27 -8.86 25.81
CA LEU A 160 -6.34 -9.77 24.67
C LEU A 160 -5.40 -10.97 24.83
N GLU A 161 -4.19 -10.76 25.36
CA GLU A 161 -3.22 -11.83 25.61
C GLU A 161 -3.69 -12.76 26.75
N ASP A 162 -4.28 -12.20 27.82
CA ASP A 162 -4.81 -12.97 28.96
C ASP A 162 -6.07 -13.78 28.57
N SER A 163 -6.87 -13.31 27.63
CA SER A 163 -8.08 -14.01 27.18
C SER A 163 -7.80 -15.27 26.38
N GLY A 164 -6.56 -15.53 26.00
CA GLY A 164 -6.13 -16.73 25.32
C GLY A 164 -6.71 -16.89 23.91
N GLU A 165 -7.11 -15.78 23.27
CA GLU A 165 -7.48 -15.86 21.86
C GLU A 165 -6.28 -16.37 21.03
N PRO A 166 -6.43 -17.51 20.35
CA PRO A 166 -5.35 -18.04 19.54
C PRO A 166 -4.99 -17.04 18.45
N MET A 167 -3.71 -16.74 18.33
CA MET A 167 -3.19 -16.08 17.14
C MET A 167 -3.51 -16.97 15.94
N LEU A 168 -4.53 -16.63 15.18
CA LEU A 168 -4.80 -17.20 13.87
C LEU A 168 -3.99 -16.48 12.80
#